data_2bcb7c9f4591f374861977fdfad2116c
#
_entry.id   2bcb7c9f4591f374861977fdfad2116c
#
_cell.length_a   1.000
_cell.length_b   1.000
_cell.length_c   1.000
_cell.angle_alpha   90.00
_cell.angle_beta   90.00
_cell.angle_gamma   90.00
#
_symmetry.space_group_name_H-M   'P 1'
#
loop_
_entity.id
_entity.type
_entity.pdbx_description
1 polymer ?
#
loop_
_entity_poly.entity_id
_entity_poly.type
_entity_poly.pdbx_seq_one_letter_code
_entity_poly.pdbx_strand_id
1 'polypeptide(L)'
;MSFIRASAAFLYALFFIPIGMGYFCFPGKNRYFVSIGGLFASLTAFEILALIFHITLGSLRVMTLLWCLLCGSIAAAGIWKKTRMPKCPNMRKESWDTYEKILFVIALGLIFAQTLNTVLRVYYANWDDETYCATAVVSYFTDTVDRYTPQRELLREAFYNTGYNIAEWPVFSSMLAVLSGLHPAIIFRTILPLFEIPFAYFIVYLLLNHFFINDRKKTFLGLIYSQLFVLITAEKLTTSSEWWLVVNCWSGKALAFNIITPLILWCLFNIEDSSTEECPSYWKLLFLVCFAACLIAASLFMTIPLELAIWGMFYLFRTKRWEDTWKFALCGFPTVACALLVMIT
;
A
#
# COMPACT_ATOMS: atom_id res chain seq x y z
N MET A 1 -7.20 29.11 -4.38
CA MET A 1 -6.49 28.70 -3.14
C MET A 1 -6.59 27.20 -2.85
N SER A 2 -7.70 26.53 -3.15
CA SER A 2 -7.92 25.08 -2.92
C SER A 2 -7.00 24.16 -3.72
N PHE A 3 -6.74 24.45 -5.00
CA PHE A 3 -5.91 23.58 -5.85
C PHE A 3 -4.44 23.52 -5.40
N ILE A 4 -3.84 24.66 -5.06
CA ILE A 4 -2.44 24.73 -4.57
C ILE A 4 -2.30 23.96 -3.25
N ARG A 5 -3.27 24.14 -2.33
CA ARG A 5 -3.29 23.41 -1.07
C ARG A 5 -3.37 21.90 -1.30
N ALA A 6 -4.29 21.45 -2.15
CA ALA A 6 -4.45 20.04 -2.46
C ALA A 6 -3.19 19.43 -3.08
N SER A 7 -2.61 20.11 -4.08
CA SER A 7 -1.36 19.65 -4.72
C SER A 7 -0.21 19.56 -3.72
N ALA A 8 -0.03 20.57 -2.86
CA ALA A 8 1.00 20.58 -1.83
C ALA A 8 0.81 19.45 -0.82
N ALA A 9 -0.45 19.20 -0.39
CA ALA A 9 -0.78 18.12 0.53
C ALA A 9 -0.44 16.73 -0.06
N PHE A 10 -0.79 16.47 -1.32
CA PHE A 10 -0.49 15.20 -1.98
C PHE A 10 1.01 15.03 -2.25
N LEU A 11 1.70 16.09 -2.69
CA LEU A 11 3.16 16.05 -2.83
C LEU A 11 3.85 15.75 -1.51
N TYR A 12 3.36 16.31 -0.42
CA TYR A 12 3.88 16.08 0.92
C TYR A 12 3.60 14.64 1.39
N ALA A 13 2.32 14.21 1.41
CA ALA A 13 1.90 12.95 2.00
C ALA A 13 2.28 11.72 1.16
N LEU A 14 2.20 11.81 -0.17
CA LEU A 14 2.38 10.66 -1.07
C LEU A 14 3.77 10.60 -1.73
N PHE A 15 4.57 11.66 -1.64
CA PHE A 15 5.92 11.67 -2.24
C PHE A 15 7.01 12.07 -1.24
N PHE A 16 6.92 13.24 -0.61
CA PHE A 16 7.98 13.72 0.29
C PHE A 16 8.16 12.77 1.49
N ILE A 17 7.08 12.44 2.19
CA ILE A 17 7.14 11.55 3.35
C ILE A 17 7.64 10.15 2.94
N PRO A 18 7.04 9.44 1.96
CA PRO A 18 7.51 8.12 1.58
C PRO A 18 8.97 8.12 1.11
N ILE A 19 9.39 9.05 0.27
CA ILE A 19 10.77 9.10 -0.22
C ILE A 19 11.73 9.36 0.94
N GLY A 20 11.43 10.31 1.81
CA GLY A 20 12.29 10.66 2.94
C GLY A 20 12.39 9.55 3.97
N MET A 21 11.27 8.96 4.38
CA MET A 21 11.24 7.80 5.28
C MET A 21 11.96 6.60 4.67
N GLY A 22 11.84 6.41 3.36
CA GLY A 22 12.54 5.37 2.65
C GLY A 22 14.06 5.52 2.71
N TYR A 23 14.60 6.74 2.51
CA TYR A 23 16.03 6.99 2.71
C TYR A 23 16.50 6.83 4.14
N PHE A 24 15.63 7.10 5.11
CA PHE A 24 15.92 6.84 6.51
C PHE A 24 15.99 5.33 6.82
N CYS A 25 14.99 4.57 6.35
CA CYS A 25 14.85 3.15 6.63
C CYS A 25 15.77 2.26 5.79
N PHE A 26 16.04 2.63 4.54
CA PHE A 26 16.74 1.81 3.53
C PHE A 26 17.88 2.59 2.86
N PRO A 27 18.86 3.05 3.65
CA PRO A 27 19.98 3.79 3.12
C PRO A 27 20.79 2.94 2.13
N GLY A 28 21.20 3.53 1.01
CA GLY A 28 22.03 2.85 -0.01
C GLY A 28 21.28 1.93 -0.97
N LYS A 29 19.97 1.72 -0.79
CA LYS A 29 19.16 0.96 -1.74
C LYS A 29 18.74 1.82 -2.94
N ASN A 30 18.33 1.14 -4.02
CA ASN A 30 17.84 1.80 -5.23
C ASN A 30 16.55 2.60 -4.98
N ARG A 31 16.23 3.52 -5.89
CA ARG A 31 15.15 4.49 -5.69
C ARG A 31 13.77 3.84 -5.53
N TYR A 32 13.45 2.81 -6.32
CA TYR A 32 12.15 2.15 -6.22
C TYR A 32 11.99 1.42 -4.88
N PHE A 33 13.04 0.72 -4.41
CA PHE A 33 13.02 0.04 -3.12
C PHE A 33 12.83 1.04 -1.96
N VAL A 34 13.54 2.18 -2.03
CA VAL A 34 13.40 3.28 -1.07
C VAL A 34 11.98 3.83 -1.07
N SER A 35 11.37 4.06 -2.25
CA SER A 35 10.02 4.62 -2.35
C SER A 35 8.97 3.64 -1.80
N ILE A 36 9.04 2.35 -2.15
CA ILE A 36 8.14 1.33 -1.61
C ILE A 36 8.31 1.23 -0.09
N GLY A 37 9.55 1.05 0.36
CA GLY A 37 9.83 0.89 1.79
C GLY A 37 9.40 2.09 2.63
N GLY A 38 9.55 3.30 2.10
CA GLY A 38 9.12 4.51 2.77
C GLY A 38 7.60 4.69 2.77
N LEU A 39 6.90 4.30 1.69
CA LEU A 39 5.44 4.27 1.66
C LEU A 39 4.91 3.36 2.76
N PHE A 40 5.38 2.12 2.81
CA PHE A 40 4.91 1.17 3.84
C PHE A 40 5.35 1.56 5.26
N ALA A 41 6.50 2.19 5.43
CA ALA A 41 6.88 2.75 6.73
C ALA A 41 5.93 3.89 7.17
N SER A 42 5.50 4.75 6.24
CA SER A 42 4.56 5.83 6.55
C SER A 42 3.15 5.31 6.84
N LEU A 43 2.69 4.28 6.13
CA LEU A 43 1.42 3.61 6.40
C LEU A 43 1.44 2.86 7.74
N THR A 44 2.55 2.19 8.07
CA THR A 44 2.74 1.57 9.40
C THR A 44 2.67 2.59 10.53
N ALA A 45 3.33 3.75 10.37
CA ALA A 45 3.26 4.83 11.35
C ALA A 45 1.85 5.40 11.49
N PHE A 46 1.11 5.49 10.35
CA PHE A 46 -0.28 5.91 10.37
C PHE A 46 -1.16 4.93 11.11
N GLU A 47 -1.04 3.63 10.85
CA GLU A 47 -1.81 2.57 11.51
C GLU A 47 -1.64 2.62 13.02
N ILE A 48 -0.40 2.73 13.51
CA ILE A 48 -0.12 2.83 14.94
C ILE A 48 -0.82 4.05 15.56
N LEU A 49 -0.75 5.21 14.91
CA LEU A 49 -1.41 6.42 15.40
C LEU A 49 -2.94 6.30 15.32
N ALA A 50 -3.47 5.75 14.21
CA ALA A 50 -4.91 5.57 14.03
C ALA A 50 -5.50 4.68 15.12
N LEU A 51 -4.89 3.54 15.43
CA LEU A 51 -5.31 2.66 16.51
C LEU A 51 -5.28 3.35 17.89
N ILE A 52 -4.21 4.11 18.18
CA ILE A 52 -4.13 4.86 19.45
C ILE A 52 -5.28 5.87 19.55
N PHE A 53 -5.52 6.63 18.48
CA PHE A 53 -6.58 7.66 18.47
C PHE A 53 -7.98 7.05 18.40
N HIS A 54 -8.14 5.90 17.79
CA HIS A 54 -9.38 5.13 17.82
C HIS A 54 -9.73 4.72 19.25
N ILE A 55 -8.79 4.09 19.96
CA ILE A 55 -8.98 3.65 21.35
C ILE A 55 -9.21 4.83 22.31
N THR A 56 -8.47 5.92 22.13
CA THR A 56 -8.59 7.11 22.99
C THR A 56 -9.71 8.06 22.57
N LEU A 57 -10.50 7.71 21.54
CA LEU A 57 -11.58 8.54 20.98
C LEU A 57 -11.08 9.94 20.59
N GLY A 58 -9.88 9.98 20.00
CA GLY A 58 -9.18 11.22 19.68
C GLY A 58 -9.71 11.93 18.43
N SER A 59 -9.22 13.18 18.22
CA SER A 59 -9.55 14.01 17.05
C SER A 59 -8.73 13.58 15.84
N LEU A 60 -9.38 13.44 14.68
CA LEU A 60 -8.75 13.16 13.39
C LEU A 60 -7.74 14.25 12.99
N ARG A 61 -8.05 15.53 13.25
CA ARG A 61 -7.16 16.64 12.90
C ARG A 61 -5.90 16.65 13.75
N VAL A 62 -6.00 16.33 15.03
CA VAL A 62 -4.85 16.23 15.94
C VAL A 62 -3.97 15.04 15.50
N MET A 63 -4.57 13.89 15.22
CA MET A 63 -3.86 12.73 14.69
C MET A 63 -3.13 13.06 13.38
N THR A 64 -3.82 13.73 12.45
CA THR A 64 -3.24 14.18 11.17
C THR A 64 -2.02 15.07 11.39
N LEU A 65 -2.11 16.04 12.29
CA LEU A 65 -1.00 16.93 12.63
C LEU A 65 0.19 16.14 13.19
N LEU A 66 -0.06 15.24 14.14
CA LEU A 66 0.98 14.41 14.74
C LEU A 66 1.66 13.51 13.71
N TRP A 67 0.88 12.88 12.83
CA TRP A 67 1.43 12.07 11.76
C TRP A 67 2.31 12.89 10.82
N CYS A 68 1.85 14.09 10.42
CA CYS A 68 2.64 15.00 9.58
C CYS A 68 3.95 15.42 10.23
N LEU A 69 3.93 15.75 11.52
CA LEU A 69 5.13 16.18 12.25
C LEU A 69 6.09 15.01 12.45
N LEU A 70 5.59 13.85 12.87
CA LEU A 70 6.41 12.65 13.09
C LEU A 70 7.03 12.16 11.78
N CYS A 71 6.20 11.83 10.79
CA CYS A 71 6.68 11.30 9.52
C CYS A 71 7.47 12.34 8.72
N GLY A 72 7.08 13.62 8.78
CA GLY A 72 7.78 14.72 8.15
C GLY A 72 9.18 14.93 8.74
N SER A 73 9.35 14.86 10.06
CA SER A 73 10.66 14.97 10.71
C SER A 73 11.58 13.79 10.35
N ILE A 74 11.05 12.56 10.35
CA ILE A 74 11.80 11.37 9.93
C ILE A 74 12.18 11.49 8.44
N ALA A 75 11.26 11.95 7.59
CA ALA A 75 11.52 12.15 6.17
C ALA A 75 12.61 13.20 5.92
N ALA A 76 12.57 14.32 6.63
CA ALA A 76 13.60 15.35 6.56
C ALA A 76 14.98 14.81 6.98
N ALA A 77 15.02 14.04 8.08
CA ALA A 77 16.25 13.36 8.52
C ALA A 77 16.78 12.36 7.48
N GLY A 78 15.89 11.61 6.82
CA GLY A 78 16.26 10.68 5.76
C GLY A 78 16.86 11.37 4.53
N ILE A 79 16.24 12.47 4.09
CA ILE A 79 16.76 13.29 2.98
C ILE A 79 18.13 13.91 3.35
N TRP A 80 18.25 14.45 4.58
CA TRP A 80 19.51 14.98 5.07
C TRP A 80 20.61 13.90 5.12
N LYS A 81 20.29 12.70 5.59
CA LYS A 81 21.21 11.56 5.57
C LYS A 81 21.65 11.24 4.14
N LYS A 82 20.72 11.23 3.17
CA LYS A 82 21.02 10.98 1.75
C LYS A 82 22.02 11.99 1.18
N THR A 83 21.91 13.28 1.51
CA THR A 83 22.83 14.31 0.99
C THR A 83 24.27 14.11 1.44
N ARG A 84 24.49 13.39 2.55
CA ARG A 84 25.81 13.05 3.10
C ARG A 84 26.35 11.71 2.64
N MET A 85 25.56 10.89 1.95
CA MET A 85 26.04 9.61 1.42
C MET A 85 26.85 9.82 0.16
N PRO A 86 27.93 9.04 -0.01
CA PRO A 86 28.67 9.04 -1.27
C PRO A 86 27.70 8.70 -2.41
N LYS A 87 27.82 9.40 -3.52
CA LYS A 87 27.03 9.09 -4.71
C LYS A 87 27.38 7.67 -5.12
N CYS A 88 26.38 6.79 -5.16
CA CYS A 88 26.56 5.47 -5.78
C CYS A 88 27.19 5.66 -7.17
N PRO A 89 28.19 4.86 -7.52
CA PRO A 89 28.74 4.90 -8.86
C PRO A 89 27.59 4.74 -9.85
N ASN A 90 27.58 5.60 -10.87
CA ASN A 90 26.55 5.59 -11.90
C ASN A 90 26.41 4.16 -12.44
N MET A 91 25.34 3.48 -12.11
CA MET A 91 25.00 2.26 -12.81
C MET A 91 24.99 2.58 -14.31
N ARG A 92 25.76 1.84 -15.09
CA ARG A 92 25.78 1.96 -16.55
C ARG A 92 24.34 2.06 -17.02
N LYS A 93 23.97 3.19 -17.63
CA LYS A 93 22.67 3.32 -18.27
C LYS A 93 22.66 2.35 -19.44
N GLU A 94 22.10 1.18 -19.23
CA GLU A 94 21.81 0.28 -20.34
C GLU A 94 20.88 1.01 -21.30
N SER A 95 21.31 1.13 -22.54
CA SER A 95 20.50 1.76 -23.59
C SER A 95 19.29 0.87 -23.90
N TRP A 96 18.11 1.43 -23.81
CA TRP A 96 16.90 0.76 -24.24
C TRP A 96 16.88 0.62 -25.76
N ASP A 97 16.57 -0.54 -26.28
CA ASP A 97 16.34 -0.71 -27.71
C ASP A 97 14.98 -0.10 -28.12
N THR A 98 14.74 0.04 -29.41
CA THR A 98 13.51 0.63 -29.93
C THR A 98 12.29 -0.19 -29.56
N TYR A 99 12.41 -1.51 -29.55
CA TYR A 99 11.30 -2.40 -29.23
C TYR A 99 10.91 -2.31 -27.74
N GLU A 100 11.89 -2.26 -26.82
CA GLU A 100 11.64 -2.03 -25.39
C GLU A 100 10.91 -0.71 -25.14
N LYS A 101 11.30 0.38 -25.85
CA LYS A 101 10.62 1.67 -25.73
C LYS A 101 9.17 1.60 -26.20
N ILE A 102 8.89 0.90 -27.32
CA ILE A 102 7.53 0.72 -27.83
C ILE A 102 6.70 -0.04 -26.81
N LEU A 103 7.17 -1.17 -26.29
CA LEU A 103 6.46 -1.96 -25.29
C LEU A 103 6.18 -1.16 -24.02
N PHE A 104 7.16 -0.39 -23.56
CA PHE A 104 6.99 0.51 -22.40
C PHE A 104 5.90 1.54 -22.64
N VAL A 105 5.88 2.20 -23.79
CA VAL A 105 4.86 3.20 -24.14
C VAL A 105 3.46 2.55 -24.22
N ILE A 106 3.35 1.36 -24.80
CA ILE A 106 2.08 0.60 -24.83
C ILE A 106 1.61 0.29 -23.41
N ALA A 107 2.49 -0.25 -22.55
CA ALA A 107 2.16 -0.57 -21.17
C ALA A 107 1.70 0.68 -20.40
N LEU A 108 2.39 1.80 -20.53
CA LEU A 108 1.97 3.07 -19.91
C LEU A 108 0.64 3.58 -20.46
N GLY A 109 0.41 3.47 -21.77
CA GLY A 109 -0.85 3.84 -22.40
C GLY A 109 -2.03 3.03 -21.87
N LEU A 110 -1.86 1.73 -21.64
CA LEU A 110 -2.86 0.85 -21.05
C LEU A 110 -3.13 1.20 -19.59
N ILE A 111 -2.09 1.47 -18.78
CA ILE A 111 -2.26 1.93 -17.38
C ILE A 111 -3.06 3.23 -17.36
N PHE A 112 -2.68 4.20 -18.18
CA PHE A 112 -3.37 5.48 -18.27
C PHE A 112 -4.83 5.31 -18.68
N ALA A 113 -5.11 4.51 -19.71
CA ALA A 113 -6.47 4.25 -20.18
C ALA A 113 -7.33 3.59 -19.09
N GLN A 114 -6.81 2.60 -18.37
CA GLN A 114 -7.53 1.95 -17.28
C GLN A 114 -7.78 2.90 -16.11
N THR A 115 -6.77 3.66 -15.70
CA THR A 115 -6.89 4.65 -14.64
C THR A 115 -7.94 5.70 -14.99
N LEU A 116 -7.89 6.23 -16.23
CA LEU A 116 -8.86 7.20 -16.70
C LEU A 116 -10.28 6.62 -16.77
N ASN A 117 -10.42 5.39 -17.28
CA ASN A 117 -11.70 4.69 -17.30
C ASN A 117 -12.28 4.54 -15.87
N THR A 118 -11.48 4.15 -14.89
CA THR A 118 -11.92 4.01 -13.50
C THR A 118 -12.36 5.35 -12.90
N VAL A 119 -11.58 6.42 -13.12
CA VAL A 119 -11.91 7.76 -12.60
C VAL A 119 -13.15 8.35 -13.26
N LEU A 120 -13.36 8.12 -14.56
CA LEU A 120 -14.48 8.68 -15.32
C LEU A 120 -15.76 7.86 -15.19
N ARG A 121 -15.68 6.59 -14.79
CA ARG A 121 -16.88 5.76 -14.58
C ARG A 121 -17.67 6.24 -13.39
N VAL A 122 -18.95 6.51 -13.62
CA VAL A 122 -19.93 6.69 -12.55
C VAL A 122 -20.50 5.32 -12.21
N TYR A 123 -19.89 4.66 -11.22
CA TYR A 123 -20.45 3.43 -10.67
C TYR A 123 -21.57 3.75 -9.69
N TYR A 124 -22.62 2.93 -9.68
CA TYR A 124 -23.60 2.97 -8.62
C TYR A 124 -22.91 2.66 -7.28
N ALA A 125 -23.38 3.30 -6.22
CA ALA A 125 -22.95 2.99 -4.86
C ALA A 125 -23.11 1.48 -4.59
N ASN A 126 -22.10 0.86 -4.04
CA ASN A 126 -22.14 -0.52 -3.61
C ASN A 126 -21.88 -0.61 -2.10
N TRP A 127 -22.03 -1.79 -1.53
CA TRP A 127 -21.88 -2.01 -0.09
C TRP A 127 -20.52 -1.57 0.47
N ASP A 128 -19.45 -1.65 -0.35
CA ASP A 128 -18.14 -1.20 0.08
C ASP A 128 -18.02 0.34 0.11
N ASP A 129 -18.76 1.06 -0.75
CA ASP A 129 -18.87 2.51 -0.66
C ASP A 129 -19.54 2.96 0.64
N GLU A 130 -20.59 2.25 1.07
CA GLU A 130 -21.25 2.54 2.34
C GLU A 130 -20.30 2.33 3.52
N THR A 131 -19.41 1.36 3.44
CA THR A 131 -18.44 1.08 4.50
C THR A 131 -17.24 2.02 4.43
N TYR A 132 -16.52 2.04 3.32
CA TYR A 132 -15.25 2.78 3.24
C TYR A 132 -15.46 4.29 3.06
N CYS A 133 -16.22 4.69 2.04
CA CYS A 133 -16.39 6.10 1.72
C CYS A 133 -17.24 6.81 2.77
N ALA A 134 -18.31 6.18 3.25
CA ALA A 134 -19.17 6.79 4.25
C ALA A 134 -18.46 6.92 5.62
N THR A 135 -17.69 5.91 6.06
CA THR A 135 -16.86 6.00 7.26
C THR A 135 -15.86 7.17 7.16
N ALA A 136 -15.21 7.31 6.00
CA ALA A 136 -14.29 8.43 5.81
C ALA A 136 -14.99 9.79 5.86
N VAL A 137 -16.16 9.92 5.26
CA VAL A 137 -16.97 11.15 5.30
C VAL A 137 -17.38 11.49 6.73
N VAL A 138 -17.89 10.49 7.47
CA VAL A 138 -18.30 10.67 8.87
C VAL A 138 -17.12 11.09 9.73
N SER A 139 -15.98 10.38 9.66
CA SER A 139 -14.76 10.70 10.41
C SER A 139 -14.27 12.12 10.12
N TYR A 140 -14.32 12.57 8.86
CA TYR A 140 -13.92 13.91 8.45
C TYR A 140 -14.81 15.01 9.05
N PHE A 141 -16.15 14.85 8.98
CA PHE A 141 -17.08 15.86 9.45
C PHE A 141 -17.26 15.89 10.96
N THR A 142 -17.13 14.74 11.63
CA THR A 142 -17.21 14.66 13.10
C THR A 142 -15.87 14.91 13.78
N ASP A 143 -14.78 15.01 13.03
CA ASP A 143 -13.41 15.12 13.54
C ASP A 143 -13.04 13.98 14.51
N THR A 144 -13.43 12.75 14.16
CA THR A 144 -13.17 11.55 14.98
C THR A 144 -12.49 10.45 14.13
N VAL A 145 -11.86 9.50 14.82
CA VAL A 145 -11.25 8.33 14.19
C VAL A 145 -12.22 7.16 14.33
N ASP A 146 -12.92 6.82 13.26
CA ASP A 146 -13.91 5.72 13.13
C ASP A 146 -14.83 5.51 14.36
N ARG A 147 -15.27 6.62 14.95
CA ARG A 147 -16.11 6.57 16.16
C ARG A 147 -17.57 6.27 15.88
N TYR A 148 -18.08 6.67 14.70
CA TYR A 148 -19.50 6.58 14.35
C TYR A 148 -19.73 5.63 13.19
N THR A 149 -20.78 4.83 13.30
CA THR A 149 -21.23 3.95 12.21
C THR A 149 -22.12 4.72 11.25
N PRO A 150 -21.77 4.87 9.95
CA PRO A 150 -22.58 5.60 8.99
C PRO A 150 -23.98 5.05 8.81
N GLN A 151 -24.15 3.74 8.94
CA GLN A 151 -25.45 3.04 8.70
C GLN A 151 -26.46 3.15 9.85
N ARG A 152 -26.02 3.48 11.07
CA ARG A 152 -26.88 3.45 12.27
C ARG A 152 -26.96 4.76 13.03
N GLU A 153 -26.18 5.78 12.62
CA GLU A 153 -26.06 7.06 13.35
C GLU A 153 -25.72 6.91 14.84
N LEU A 154 -25.31 5.72 15.24
CA LEU A 154 -25.00 5.38 16.62
C LEU A 154 -23.51 5.53 16.88
N LEU A 155 -23.17 5.96 18.10
CA LEU A 155 -21.81 5.94 18.59
C LEU A 155 -21.32 4.49 18.61
N ARG A 156 -20.25 4.17 17.89
CA ARG A 156 -19.57 2.89 18.05
C ARG A 156 -18.83 2.92 19.38
N GLU A 157 -19.01 1.86 20.15
CA GLU A 157 -18.06 1.57 21.21
C GLU A 157 -16.73 1.17 20.56
N ALA A 158 -15.62 1.67 21.07
CA ALA A 158 -14.31 1.29 20.60
C ALA A 158 -14.21 -0.24 20.58
N PHE A 159 -13.71 -0.80 19.50
CA PHE A 159 -13.62 -2.26 19.28
C PHE A 159 -14.92 -3.05 19.14
N TYR A 160 -16.01 -2.42 18.79
CA TYR A 160 -17.24 -3.15 18.61
C TYR A 160 -17.27 -3.94 17.29
N ASN A 161 -16.97 -5.21 17.41
CA ASN A 161 -17.53 -6.33 16.64
C ASN A 161 -17.17 -6.55 15.18
N THR A 162 -16.22 -5.85 14.54
CA THR A 162 -15.79 -6.23 13.19
C THR A 162 -14.34 -5.85 12.93
N GLY A 163 -13.61 -6.69 12.18
CA GLY A 163 -12.27 -6.37 11.70
C GLY A 163 -12.16 -5.08 10.87
N TYR A 164 -13.30 -4.53 10.45
CA TYR A 164 -13.37 -3.20 9.82
C TYR A 164 -12.98 -2.07 10.77
N ASN A 165 -13.16 -2.23 12.07
CA ASN A 165 -12.83 -1.21 13.07
C ASN A 165 -11.32 -1.09 13.33
N ILE A 166 -10.55 -2.09 12.93
CA ILE A 166 -9.08 -2.10 13.06
C ILE A 166 -8.43 -1.71 11.73
N ALA A 167 -9.08 -2.01 10.61
CA ALA A 167 -8.58 -1.66 9.28
C ALA A 167 -8.93 -0.20 8.94
N GLU A 168 -8.12 0.74 9.44
CA GLU A 168 -8.34 2.19 9.40
C GLU A 168 -8.07 2.84 8.01
N TRP A 169 -8.19 2.08 6.92
CA TRP A 169 -8.01 2.61 5.56
C TRP A 169 -8.95 3.78 5.24
N PRO A 170 -10.23 3.78 5.66
CA PRO A 170 -11.10 4.94 5.52
C PRO A 170 -10.58 6.19 6.21
N VAL A 171 -9.98 6.03 7.39
CA VAL A 171 -9.41 7.14 8.17
C VAL A 171 -8.18 7.73 7.49
N PHE A 172 -7.35 6.90 6.84
CA PHE A 172 -6.24 7.39 6.02
C PHE A 172 -6.72 8.33 4.91
N SER A 173 -7.82 7.98 4.24
CA SER A 173 -8.43 8.83 3.23
C SER A 173 -9.01 10.11 3.82
N SER A 174 -9.58 10.05 5.04
CA SER A 174 -10.05 11.23 5.77
C SER A 174 -8.89 12.15 6.15
N MET A 175 -7.74 11.60 6.53
CA MET A 175 -6.52 12.38 6.77
C MET A 175 -6.08 13.12 5.51
N LEU A 176 -6.07 12.47 4.35
CA LEU A 176 -5.77 13.13 3.09
C LEU A 176 -6.76 14.25 2.76
N ALA A 177 -8.05 14.06 3.11
CA ALA A 177 -9.07 15.10 2.96
C ALA A 177 -8.82 16.30 3.90
N VAL A 178 -8.44 16.06 5.15
CA VAL A 178 -8.06 17.12 6.11
C VAL A 178 -6.88 17.93 5.58
N LEU A 179 -5.85 17.27 5.04
CA LEU A 179 -4.66 17.94 4.51
C LEU A 179 -4.96 18.75 3.24
N SER A 180 -5.65 18.14 2.30
CA SER A 180 -5.93 18.74 0.98
C SER A 180 -7.06 19.76 1.02
N GLY A 181 -8.00 19.63 1.95
CA GLY A 181 -9.26 20.39 1.98
C GLY A 181 -10.26 19.92 0.92
N LEU A 182 -10.05 18.77 0.32
CA LEU A 182 -11.00 18.12 -0.59
C LEU A 182 -12.00 17.26 0.20
N HIS A 183 -13.18 17.05 -0.38
CA HIS A 183 -14.15 16.13 0.20
C HIS A 183 -13.63 14.68 0.15
N PRO A 184 -13.81 13.84 1.21
CA PRO A 184 -13.32 12.46 1.23
C PRO A 184 -13.75 11.63 0.03
N ALA A 185 -14.98 11.80 -0.47
CA ALA A 185 -15.45 11.08 -1.65
C ALA A 185 -14.62 11.38 -2.92
N ILE A 186 -14.07 12.61 -3.06
CA ILE A 186 -13.16 12.96 -4.15
C ILE A 186 -11.82 12.21 -3.97
N ILE A 187 -11.34 12.11 -2.72
CA ILE A 187 -10.14 11.33 -2.42
C ILE A 187 -10.33 9.89 -2.88
N PHE A 188 -11.42 9.24 -2.46
CA PHE A 188 -11.71 7.85 -2.80
C PHE A 188 -11.90 7.64 -4.31
N ARG A 189 -12.78 8.41 -4.92
CA ARG A 189 -13.25 8.15 -6.30
C ARG A 189 -12.34 8.70 -7.39
N THR A 190 -11.47 9.67 -7.04
CA THR A 190 -10.66 10.35 -8.06
C THR A 190 -9.18 10.25 -7.76
N ILE A 191 -8.78 10.56 -6.50
CA ILE A 191 -7.36 10.69 -6.19
C ILE A 191 -6.69 9.33 -5.98
N LEU A 192 -7.29 8.45 -5.17
CA LEU A 192 -6.71 7.14 -4.89
C LEU A 192 -6.52 6.30 -6.16
N PRO A 193 -7.48 6.17 -7.09
CA PRO A 193 -7.29 5.45 -8.35
C PRO A 193 -6.08 5.90 -9.16
N LEU A 194 -5.75 7.21 -9.15
CA LEU A 194 -4.59 7.76 -9.87
C LEU A 194 -3.25 7.23 -9.32
N PHE A 195 -3.21 6.76 -8.08
CA PHE A 195 -2.01 6.21 -7.45
C PHE A 195 -2.06 4.69 -7.36
N GLU A 196 -3.18 4.12 -6.97
CA GLU A 196 -3.32 2.69 -6.70
C GLU A 196 -3.19 1.83 -7.95
N ILE A 197 -3.84 2.22 -9.06
CA ILE A 197 -3.78 1.45 -10.31
C ILE A 197 -2.36 1.43 -10.89
N PRO A 198 -1.67 2.58 -11.09
CA PRO A 198 -0.28 2.55 -11.52
C PRO A 198 0.65 1.82 -10.56
N PHE A 199 0.40 1.92 -9.24
CA PHE A 199 1.21 1.25 -8.25
C PHE A 199 1.01 -0.27 -8.27
N ALA A 200 -0.22 -0.76 -8.44
CA ALA A 200 -0.50 -2.18 -8.62
C ALA A 200 0.28 -2.75 -9.83
N TYR A 201 0.21 -2.09 -10.98
CA TYR A 201 0.98 -2.51 -12.16
C TYR A 201 2.49 -2.38 -11.99
N PHE A 202 2.95 -1.43 -11.18
CA PHE A 202 4.35 -1.36 -10.82
C PHE A 202 4.80 -2.58 -9.98
N ILE A 203 3.97 -3.06 -9.05
CA ILE A 203 4.27 -4.29 -8.30
C ILE A 203 4.26 -5.52 -9.22
N VAL A 204 3.28 -5.62 -10.12
CA VAL A 204 3.26 -6.68 -11.16
C VAL A 204 4.53 -6.63 -12.01
N TYR A 205 4.98 -5.44 -12.42
CA TYR A 205 6.25 -5.27 -13.14
C TYR A 205 7.43 -5.81 -12.33
N LEU A 206 7.52 -5.54 -11.04
CA LEU A 206 8.61 -6.04 -10.19
C LEU A 206 8.63 -7.57 -10.12
N LEU A 207 7.46 -8.20 -9.97
CA LEU A 207 7.32 -9.65 -9.98
C LEU A 207 7.74 -10.24 -11.33
N LEU A 208 7.23 -9.71 -12.42
CA LEU A 208 7.57 -10.19 -13.78
C LEU A 208 9.05 -10.00 -14.08
N ASN A 209 9.65 -8.87 -13.65
CA ASN A 209 11.06 -8.62 -13.82
C ASN A 209 11.94 -9.62 -13.05
N HIS A 210 11.48 -10.04 -11.88
CA HIS A 210 12.12 -11.10 -11.12
C HIS A 210 12.02 -12.46 -11.85
N PHE A 211 10.82 -12.87 -12.28
CA PHE A 211 10.60 -14.14 -12.99
C PHE A 211 11.31 -14.24 -14.33
N PHE A 212 11.40 -13.14 -15.07
CA PHE A 212 12.10 -13.11 -16.36
C PHE A 212 13.59 -12.75 -16.26
N ILE A 213 14.15 -12.81 -15.05
CA ILE A 213 15.60 -12.61 -14.79
C ILE A 213 16.09 -11.30 -15.42
N ASN A 214 15.35 -10.20 -15.19
CA ASN A 214 15.62 -8.85 -15.72
C ASN A 214 15.55 -8.74 -17.26
N ASP A 215 14.94 -9.69 -17.98
CA ASP A 215 14.65 -9.55 -19.41
C ASP A 215 13.49 -8.56 -19.60
N ARG A 216 13.82 -7.31 -19.95
CA ARG A 216 12.86 -6.21 -20.09
C ARG A 216 11.77 -6.48 -21.13
N LYS A 217 12.11 -7.13 -22.25
CA LYS A 217 11.14 -7.42 -23.31
C LYS A 217 10.05 -8.35 -22.81
N LYS A 218 10.46 -9.45 -22.18
CA LYS A 218 9.51 -10.42 -21.59
C LYS A 218 8.71 -9.77 -20.45
N THR A 219 9.36 -8.95 -19.63
CA THR A 219 8.71 -8.22 -18.53
C THR A 219 7.61 -7.30 -19.05
N PHE A 220 7.88 -6.45 -20.05
CA PHE A 220 6.86 -5.57 -20.62
C PHE A 220 5.78 -6.32 -21.38
N LEU A 221 6.10 -7.38 -22.11
CA LEU A 221 5.09 -8.23 -22.72
C LEU A 221 4.20 -8.88 -21.67
N GLY A 222 4.76 -9.46 -20.62
CA GLY A 222 4.00 -10.02 -19.51
C GLY A 222 3.09 -8.97 -18.84
N LEU A 223 3.60 -7.73 -18.65
CA LEU A 223 2.82 -6.62 -18.10
C LEU A 223 1.65 -6.25 -19.01
N ILE A 224 1.86 -6.15 -20.33
CA ILE A 224 0.81 -5.88 -21.31
C ILE A 224 -0.26 -6.99 -21.29
N TYR A 225 0.16 -8.27 -21.24
CA TYR A 225 -0.77 -9.38 -21.14
C TYR A 225 -1.60 -9.32 -19.86
N SER A 226 -1.00 -9.01 -18.71
CA SER A 226 -1.74 -8.88 -17.46
C SER A 226 -2.76 -7.73 -17.53
N GLN A 227 -2.40 -6.61 -18.14
CA GLN A 227 -3.29 -5.46 -18.35
C GLN A 227 -4.47 -5.79 -19.25
N LEU A 228 -4.22 -6.48 -20.37
CA LEU A 228 -5.28 -6.92 -21.29
C LEU A 228 -6.19 -7.96 -20.61
N PHE A 229 -5.63 -8.87 -19.81
CA PHE A 229 -6.41 -9.82 -19.03
C PHE A 229 -7.36 -9.10 -18.06
N VAL A 230 -6.86 -8.11 -17.32
CA VAL A 230 -7.68 -7.29 -16.43
C VAL A 230 -8.80 -6.59 -17.19
N LEU A 231 -8.52 -5.98 -18.36
CA LEU A 231 -9.53 -5.31 -19.19
C LEU A 231 -10.65 -6.25 -19.65
N ILE A 232 -10.32 -7.51 -19.98
CA ILE A 232 -11.29 -8.48 -20.49
C ILE A 232 -12.12 -9.10 -19.37
N THR A 233 -11.54 -9.29 -18.19
CA THR A 233 -12.15 -10.08 -17.09
C THR A 233 -12.83 -9.21 -16.04
N ALA A 234 -12.37 -7.98 -15.82
CA ALA A 234 -12.84 -7.12 -14.73
C ALA A 234 -14.36 -6.89 -14.71
N GLU A 235 -15.02 -6.84 -15.87
CA GLU A 235 -16.48 -6.64 -15.94
C GLU A 235 -17.29 -7.95 -15.91
N LYS A 236 -16.62 -9.07 -16.15
CA LYS A 236 -17.29 -10.37 -16.29
C LYS A 236 -17.31 -11.18 -14.99
N LEU A 237 -16.31 -10.98 -14.15
CA LEU A 237 -16.11 -11.73 -12.92
C LEU A 237 -16.20 -10.80 -11.73
N THR A 238 -17.44 -10.55 -11.28
CA THR A 238 -17.69 -9.80 -10.03
C THR A 238 -16.97 -10.48 -8.86
N THR A 239 -16.30 -9.69 -8.01
CA THR A 239 -15.49 -10.17 -6.87
C THR A 239 -14.12 -10.78 -7.21
N SER A 240 -13.69 -10.73 -8.48
CA SER A 240 -12.31 -11.08 -8.83
C SER A 240 -11.31 -9.97 -8.44
N SER A 241 -10.02 -10.29 -8.38
CA SER A 241 -8.96 -9.30 -8.13
C SER A 241 -8.97 -8.18 -9.18
N GLU A 242 -9.25 -8.53 -10.44
CA GLU A 242 -9.34 -7.61 -11.57
C GLU A 242 -10.54 -6.68 -11.42
N TRP A 243 -11.68 -7.20 -10.97
CA TRP A 243 -12.87 -6.39 -10.68
C TRP A 243 -12.58 -5.38 -9.56
N TRP A 244 -11.94 -5.81 -8.48
CA TRP A 244 -11.55 -4.92 -7.41
C TRP A 244 -10.59 -3.82 -7.90
N LEU A 245 -9.63 -4.14 -8.76
CA LEU A 245 -8.68 -3.15 -9.28
C LEU A 245 -9.32 -2.05 -10.13
N VAL A 246 -10.33 -2.40 -10.95
CA VAL A 246 -10.91 -1.45 -11.93
C VAL A 246 -12.21 -0.82 -11.44
N VAL A 247 -13.01 -1.57 -10.68
CA VAL A 247 -14.34 -1.12 -10.26
C VAL A 247 -14.33 -0.50 -8.87
N ASN A 248 -13.58 -1.09 -7.94
CA ASN A 248 -13.51 -0.71 -6.53
C ASN A 248 -12.07 -0.54 -6.03
N CYS A 249 -11.20 0.09 -6.82
CA CYS A 249 -9.77 0.19 -6.52
C CYS A 249 -9.48 0.89 -5.18
N TRP A 250 -10.36 1.76 -4.73
CA TRP A 250 -10.25 2.46 -3.43
C TRP A 250 -10.57 1.58 -2.20
N SER A 251 -11.10 0.38 -2.40
CA SER A 251 -11.40 -0.51 -1.28
C SER A 251 -10.14 -1.20 -0.75
N GLY A 252 -10.12 -1.49 0.55
CA GLY A 252 -9.02 -2.25 1.13
C GLY A 252 -8.78 -3.60 0.46
N LYS A 253 -9.85 -4.24 -0.08
CA LYS A 253 -9.73 -5.50 -0.81
C LYS A 253 -8.94 -5.34 -2.12
N ALA A 254 -9.11 -4.22 -2.82
CA ALA A 254 -8.35 -3.94 -4.04
C ALA A 254 -6.84 -3.88 -3.75
N LEU A 255 -6.46 -3.14 -2.71
CA LEU A 255 -5.06 -3.05 -2.30
C LEU A 255 -4.53 -4.40 -1.81
N ALA A 256 -5.34 -5.14 -1.04
CA ALA A 256 -4.97 -6.46 -0.54
C ALA A 256 -4.55 -7.40 -1.66
N PHE A 257 -5.39 -7.55 -2.68
CA PHE A 257 -5.15 -8.51 -3.77
C PHE A 257 -4.16 -8.01 -4.81
N ASN A 258 -4.15 -6.71 -5.13
CA ASN A 258 -3.37 -6.20 -6.26
C ASN A 258 -2.05 -5.53 -5.85
N ILE A 259 -1.86 -5.23 -4.58
CA ILE A 259 -0.64 -4.56 -4.09
C ILE A 259 0.02 -5.39 -2.98
N ILE A 260 -0.69 -5.68 -1.87
CA ILE A 260 -0.09 -6.29 -0.67
C ILE A 260 0.39 -7.71 -0.94
N THR A 261 -0.53 -8.61 -1.35
CA THR A 261 -0.18 -10.02 -1.62
C THR A 261 0.91 -10.15 -2.70
N PRO A 262 0.83 -9.50 -3.87
CA PRO A 262 1.91 -9.54 -4.84
C PRO A 262 3.24 -8.96 -4.32
N LEU A 263 3.21 -7.94 -3.48
CA LEU A 263 4.42 -7.35 -2.90
C LEU A 263 5.06 -8.28 -1.84
N ILE A 264 4.24 -8.96 -1.04
CA ILE A 264 4.72 -10.01 -0.11
C ILE A 264 5.43 -11.09 -0.90
N LEU A 265 4.81 -11.61 -1.97
CA LEU A 265 5.44 -12.61 -2.84
C LEU A 265 6.75 -12.12 -3.44
N TRP A 266 6.79 -10.87 -3.92
CA TRP A 266 8.04 -10.29 -4.43
C TRP A 266 9.13 -10.21 -3.36
N CYS A 267 8.79 -9.83 -2.12
CA CYS A 267 9.73 -9.85 -1.00
C CYS A 267 10.24 -11.26 -0.72
N LEU A 268 9.35 -12.25 -0.67
CA LEU A 268 9.67 -13.65 -0.36
C LEU A 268 10.59 -14.28 -1.43
N PHE A 269 10.32 -14.05 -2.70
CA PHE A 269 11.21 -14.51 -3.79
C PHE A 269 12.60 -13.87 -3.67
N ASN A 270 12.67 -12.56 -3.40
CA ASN A 270 13.96 -11.91 -3.23
C ASN A 270 14.68 -12.32 -1.95
N ILE A 271 13.99 -12.70 -0.87
CA ILE A 271 14.61 -13.27 0.34
C ILE A 271 15.26 -14.62 0.01
N GLU A 272 14.60 -15.44 -0.81
CA GLU A 272 15.10 -16.75 -1.20
C GLU A 272 16.34 -16.63 -2.08
N ASP A 273 16.35 -15.71 -3.04
CA ASP A 273 17.42 -15.56 -4.04
C ASP A 273 18.56 -14.63 -3.56
N SER A 274 18.33 -13.84 -2.50
CA SER A 274 19.30 -12.84 -2.04
C SER A 274 20.54 -13.47 -1.40
N SER A 275 21.68 -12.88 -1.70
CA SER A 275 22.89 -13.03 -0.91
C SER A 275 22.65 -12.59 0.55
N THR A 276 23.48 -13.08 1.47
CA THR A 276 23.40 -12.76 2.91
C THR A 276 23.41 -11.26 3.22
N GLU A 277 24.00 -10.42 2.36
CA GLU A 277 24.11 -8.97 2.57
C GLU A 277 22.83 -8.19 2.22
N GLU A 278 22.06 -8.64 1.25
CA GLU A 278 20.82 -7.94 0.83
C GLU A 278 19.57 -8.40 1.56
N CYS A 279 19.58 -9.65 2.03
CA CYS A 279 18.48 -10.31 2.70
C CYS A 279 17.83 -9.49 3.86
N PRO A 280 18.60 -8.80 4.75
CA PRO A 280 18.01 -8.03 5.84
C PRO A 280 17.08 -6.90 5.39
N SER A 281 17.33 -6.29 4.22
CA SER A 281 16.50 -5.22 3.69
C SER A 281 15.14 -5.73 3.22
N TYR A 282 15.09 -6.92 2.62
CA TYR A 282 13.82 -7.53 2.21
C TYR A 282 13.00 -8.01 3.39
N TRP A 283 13.62 -8.57 4.45
CA TRP A 283 12.94 -8.90 5.70
C TRP A 283 12.32 -7.66 6.37
N LYS A 284 13.07 -6.56 6.41
CA LYS A 284 12.55 -5.30 6.94
C LYS A 284 11.39 -4.76 6.12
N LEU A 285 11.48 -4.83 4.79
CA LEU A 285 10.40 -4.42 3.92
C LEU A 285 9.17 -5.30 4.10
N LEU A 286 9.34 -6.63 4.13
CA LEU A 286 8.27 -7.59 4.38
C LEU A 286 7.54 -7.30 5.70
N PHE A 287 8.28 -7.04 6.78
CA PHE A 287 7.70 -6.66 8.07
C PHE A 287 6.85 -5.40 7.96
N LEU A 288 7.35 -4.34 7.28
CA LEU A 288 6.60 -3.09 7.11
C LEU A 288 5.35 -3.29 6.24
N VAL A 289 5.42 -4.12 5.20
CA VAL A 289 4.27 -4.46 4.35
C VAL A 289 3.22 -5.21 5.15
N CYS A 290 3.61 -6.23 5.93
CA CYS A 290 2.68 -7.00 6.77
C CYS A 290 2.04 -6.13 7.86
N PHE A 291 2.80 -5.19 8.43
CA PHE A 291 2.26 -4.27 9.44
C PHE A 291 1.26 -3.29 8.80
N ALA A 292 1.64 -2.63 7.70
CA ALA A 292 0.74 -1.72 7.00
C ALA A 292 -0.50 -2.42 6.41
N ALA A 293 -0.44 -3.72 6.19
CA ALA A 293 -1.59 -4.51 5.74
C ALA A 293 -2.73 -4.51 6.77
N CYS A 294 -2.42 -4.33 8.07
CA CYS A 294 -3.43 -4.20 9.13
C CYS A 294 -4.34 -2.98 8.90
N LEU A 295 -3.77 -1.87 8.42
CA LEU A 295 -4.50 -0.67 8.02
C LEU A 295 -5.51 -0.94 6.88
N ILE A 296 -5.15 -1.83 5.95
CA ILE A 296 -5.76 -1.87 4.62
C ILE A 296 -7.04 -2.71 4.61
N ALA A 297 -6.98 -3.93 5.12
CA ALA A 297 -8.14 -4.83 5.07
C ALA A 297 -8.09 -5.93 6.14
N ALA A 298 -9.22 -6.15 6.80
CA ALA A 298 -9.37 -7.20 7.80
C ALA A 298 -9.13 -8.63 7.26
N SER A 299 -9.39 -8.86 5.97
CA SER A 299 -9.11 -10.16 5.33
C SER A 299 -7.63 -10.53 5.39
N LEU A 300 -6.72 -9.55 5.44
CA LEU A 300 -5.29 -9.76 5.52
C LEU A 300 -4.83 -10.28 6.90
N PHE A 301 -5.64 -10.12 7.94
CA PHE A 301 -5.33 -10.66 9.28
C PHE A 301 -5.20 -12.18 9.30
N MET A 302 -5.92 -12.86 8.42
CA MET A 302 -5.89 -14.32 8.29
C MET A 302 -5.03 -14.78 7.11
N THR A 303 -5.09 -14.06 5.99
CA THR A 303 -4.40 -14.50 4.76
C THR A 303 -2.89 -14.36 4.85
N ILE A 304 -2.37 -13.28 5.44
CA ILE A 304 -0.92 -13.07 5.56
C ILE A 304 -0.25 -14.13 6.46
N PRO A 305 -0.74 -14.42 7.68
CA PRO A 305 -0.14 -15.49 8.49
C PRO A 305 -0.14 -16.84 7.78
N LEU A 306 -1.21 -17.17 7.04
CA LEU A 306 -1.28 -18.41 6.27
C LEU A 306 -0.27 -18.42 5.11
N GLU A 307 -0.18 -17.32 4.35
CA GLU A 307 0.79 -17.16 3.26
C GLU A 307 2.23 -17.29 3.77
N LEU A 308 2.56 -16.61 4.86
CA LEU A 308 3.89 -16.69 5.48
C LEU A 308 4.19 -18.07 6.05
N ALA A 309 3.19 -18.76 6.63
CA ALA A 309 3.37 -20.11 7.15
C ALA A 309 3.64 -21.12 6.02
N ILE A 310 2.85 -21.07 4.95
CA ILE A 310 3.03 -21.95 3.80
C ILE A 310 4.39 -21.69 3.14
N TRP A 311 4.70 -20.43 2.84
CA TRP A 311 5.98 -20.07 2.24
C TRP A 311 7.16 -20.41 3.15
N GLY A 312 7.03 -20.10 4.45
CA GLY A 312 8.05 -20.38 5.46
C GLY A 312 8.38 -21.86 5.53
N MET A 313 7.37 -22.75 5.47
CA MET A 313 7.62 -24.19 5.40
C MET A 313 8.46 -24.55 4.16
N PHE A 314 8.04 -24.13 2.96
CA PHE A 314 8.82 -24.42 1.74
C PHE A 314 10.23 -23.86 1.80
N TYR A 315 10.39 -22.61 2.26
CA TYR A 315 11.69 -21.96 2.41
C TYR A 315 12.61 -22.75 3.36
N LEU A 316 12.12 -23.13 4.54
CA LEU A 316 12.90 -23.86 5.54
C LEU A 316 13.32 -25.25 5.06
N PHE A 317 12.41 -26.00 4.39
CA PHE A 317 12.74 -27.29 3.81
C PHE A 317 13.79 -27.19 2.69
N ARG A 318 13.70 -26.15 1.85
CA ARG A 318 14.61 -25.94 0.72
C ARG A 318 15.98 -25.41 1.16
N THR A 319 16.00 -24.41 2.04
CA THR A 319 17.25 -23.71 2.42
C THR A 319 17.92 -24.30 3.64
N LYS A 320 17.17 -25.04 4.48
CA LYS A 320 17.57 -25.54 5.81
C LYS A 320 18.01 -24.45 6.79
N ARG A 321 17.62 -23.20 6.56
CA ARG A 321 17.90 -22.03 7.42
C ARG A 321 16.86 -21.90 8.52
N TRP A 322 16.86 -22.81 9.48
CA TRP A 322 15.92 -22.82 10.59
C TRP A 322 16.01 -21.57 11.49
N GLU A 323 17.16 -20.92 11.48
CA GLU A 323 17.37 -19.62 12.13
C GLU A 323 16.49 -18.49 11.62
N ASP A 324 15.91 -18.60 10.42
CA ASP A 324 15.02 -17.60 9.86
C ASP A 324 13.55 -17.76 10.29
N THR A 325 13.20 -18.82 11.02
CA THR A 325 11.82 -19.11 11.46
C THR A 325 11.21 -17.96 12.25
N TRP A 326 12.00 -17.38 13.18
CA TRP A 326 11.53 -16.26 13.99
C TRP A 326 11.23 -15.00 13.16
N LYS A 327 11.89 -14.82 12.00
CA LYS A 327 11.65 -13.68 11.10
C LYS A 327 10.28 -13.79 10.43
N PHE A 328 9.86 -15.00 10.02
CA PHE A 328 8.50 -15.23 9.51
C PHE A 328 7.47 -14.95 10.60
N ALA A 329 7.71 -15.46 11.82
CA ALA A 329 6.83 -15.18 12.95
C ALA A 329 6.74 -13.69 13.29
N LEU A 330 7.87 -12.97 13.24
CA LEU A 330 7.91 -11.52 13.48
C LEU A 330 7.12 -10.77 12.38
N CYS A 331 7.26 -11.15 11.11
CA CYS A 331 6.51 -10.52 10.02
C CYS A 331 5.00 -10.77 10.12
N GLY A 332 4.58 -11.97 10.55
CA GLY A 332 3.17 -12.30 10.73
C GLY A 332 2.55 -11.77 12.02
N PHE A 333 3.38 -11.40 13.01
CA PHE A 333 2.91 -10.98 14.34
C PHE A 333 1.88 -9.83 14.31
N PRO A 334 2.06 -8.73 13.55
CA PRO A 334 1.10 -7.63 13.55
C PRO A 334 -0.29 -8.08 13.11
N THR A 335 -0.40 -8.86 12.04
CA THR A 335 -1.68 -9.35 11.51
C THR A 335 -2.34 -10.36 12.44
N VAL A 336 -1.56 -11.25 13.08
CA VAL A 336 -2.08 -12.15 14.12
C VAL A 336 -2.57 -11.38 15.35
N ALA A 337 -1.85 -10.35 15.79
CA ALA A 337 -2.27 -9.51 16.89
C ALA A 337 -3.60 -8.81 16.59
N CYS A 338 -3.76 -8.26 15.38
CA CYS A 338 -5.03 -7.67 14.93
C CYS A 338 -6.16 -8.71 14.87
N ALA A 339 -5.89 -9.92 14.37
CA ALA A 339 -6.87 -11.01 14.36
C ALA A 339 -7.34 -11.38 15.77
N LEU A 340 -6.40 -11.48 16.73
CA LEU A 340 -6.73 -11.77 18.12
C LEU A 340 -7.52 -10.64 18.77
N LEU A 341 -7.19 -9.37 18.49
CA LEU A 341 -7.96 -8.24 18.97
C LEU A 341 -9.42 -8.32 18.48
N VAL A 342 -9.65 -8.63 17.20
CA VAL A 342 -11.01 -8.81 16.65
C VAL A 342 -11.77 -9.97 17.30
N MET A 343 -11.08 -11.03 17.76
CA MET A 343 -11.73 -12.19 18.40
C MET A 343 -12.10 -11.93 19.88
N ILE A 344 -11.39 -11.03 20.54
CA ILE A 344 -11.59 -10.74 21.97
C ILE A 344 -12.64 -9.63 22.16
N THR A 345 -12.79 -8.76 21.18
CA THR A 345 -13.78 -7.67 21.18
C THR A 345 -15.10 -8.07 20.54
#